data_154900439a280b9c09046e5b5faebc8e
#
_entry.id   154900439a280b9c09046e5b5faebc8e
#
_cell.length_a   1.000
_cell.length_b   1.000
_cell.length_c   1.000
_cell.angle_alpha   90.00
_cell.angle_beta   90.00
_cell.angle_gamma   90.00
#
_symmetry.space_group_name_H-M   'P 1'
#
loop_
_entity.id
_entity.type
_entity.pdbx_description
1 polymer ?
#
loop_
_entity_poly.entity_id
_entity_poly.type
_entity_poly.pdbx_seq_one_letter_code
_entity_poly.pdbx_strand_id
1 'polypeptide(L)'
;MQVPSILQGESLKRLLQGAAVGAVAAIVVGFNWGGWSLGSTADRMATDQSKLAVVAVLAPVCADKFRAQPDAAAKTVALSKVYPWNRAKDFPKEIVTLPGETEPSSALVDACYALLLVPKSAALN
;
A
#
# COMPACT_ATOMS: atom_id res chain seq x y z
N MET A 1 -0.65 -52.38 -9.52
CA MET A 1 -1.47 -51.28 -10.09
C MET A 1 -1.22 -51.20 -11.59
N GLN A 2 -2.29 -51.21 -12.33
CA GLN A 2 -2.16 -51.01 -13.78
C GLN A 2 -2.16 -49.51 -14.07
N VAL A 3 -1.14 -49.08 -14.77
CA VAL A 3 -1.06 -47.67 -15.21
C VAL A 3 -2.10 -47.48 -16.32
N PRO A 4 -2.92 -46.42 -16.25
CA PRO A 4 -3.89 -46.13 -17.30
C PRO A 4 -3.22 -46.06 -18.68
N SER A 5 -3.93 -46.49 -19.73
CA SER A 5 -3.36 -46.49 -21.09
C SER A 5 -2.91 -45.12 -21.56
N ILE A 6 -3.48 -44.07 -21.02
CA ILE A 6 -3.07 -42.65 -21.31
C ILE A 6 -1.68 -42.32 -20.79
N LEU A 7 -1.17 -43.11 -19.84
CA LEU A 7 0.16 -42.91 -19.25
C LEU A 7 1.20 -43.87 -19.82
N GLN A 8 0.87 -44.62 -20.89
CA GLN A 8 1.76 -45.60 -21.50
C GLN A 8 2.19 -45.16 -22.91
N GLY A 9 3.49 -45.29 -23.18
CA GLY A 9 4.05 -45.22 -24.53
C GLY A 9 3.76 -43.88 -25.26
N GLU A 10 3.20 -44.00 -26.44
CA GLU A 10 2.93 -42.85 -27.31
C GLU A 10 1.94 -41.86 -26.73
N SER A 11 0.98 -42.34 -25.95
CA SER A 11 -0.01 -41.47 -25.31
C SER A 11 0.64 -40.58 -24.25
N LEU A 12 1.56 -41.12 -23.45
CA LEU A 12 2.32 -40.36 -22.48
C LEU A 12 3.19 -39.29 -23.18
N LYS A 13 3.86 -39.68 -24.26
CA LYS A 13 4.69 -38.75 -25.04
C LYS A 13 3.87 -37.57 -25.57
N ARG A 14 2.70 -37.83 -26.14
CA ARG A 14 1.79 -36.80 -26.63
C ARG A 14 1.27 -35.92 -25.50
N LEU A 15 0.94 -36.53 -24.37
CA LEU A 15 0.49 -35.80 -23.19
C LEU A 15 1.57 -34.84 -22.69
N LEU A 16 2.81 -35.32 -22.59
CA LEU A 16 3.94 -34.50 -22.16
C LEU A 16 4.22 -33.37 -23.15
N GLN A 17 4.14 -33.63 -24.44
CA GLN A 17 4.30 -32.60 -25.47
C GLN A 17 3.21 -31.54 -25.35
N GLY A 18 1.95 -31.96 -25.18
CA GLY A 18 0.84 -31.05 -24.98
C GLY A 18 0.99 -30.20 -23.73
N ALA A 19 1.43 -30.83 -22.65
CA ALA A 19 1.68 -30.13 -21.38
C ALA A 19 2.80 -29.08 -21.51
N ALA A 20 3.89 -29.46 -22.22
CA ALA A 20 5.00 -28.54 -22.46
C ALA A 20 4.58 -27.33 -23.30
N VAL A 21 3.86 -27.57 -24.40
CA VAL A 21 3.35 -26.51 -25.27
C VAL A 21 2.35 -25.63 -24.51
N GLY A 22 1.45 -26.24 -23.75
CA GLY A 22 0.48 -25.51 -22.93
C GLY A 22 1.13 -24.65 -21.87
N ALA A 23 2.18 -25.16 -21.22
CA ALA A 23 2.94 -24.41 -20.22
C ALA A 23 3.64 -23.20 -20.86
N VAL A 24 4.30 -23.39 -22.00
CA VAL A 24 4.94 -22.28 -22.72
C VAL A 24 3.91 -21.25 -23.16
N ALA A 25 2.79 -21.70 -23.72
CA ALA A 25 1.70 -20.79 -24.12
C ALA A 25 1.16 -20.00 -22.93
N ALA A 26 0.94 -20.67 -21.80
CA ALA A 26 0.46 -20.01 -20.58
C ALA A 26 1.44 -18.96 -20.07
N ILE A 27 2.74 -19.26 -20.10
CA ILE A 27 3.79 -18.32 -19.69
C ILE A 27 3.80 -17.11 -20.62
N VAL A 28 3.78 -17.32 -21.94
CA VAL A 28 3.79 -16.23 -22.92
C VAL A 28 2.55 -15.33 -22.75
N VAL A 29 1.38 -15.93 -22.67
CA VAL A 29 0.13 -15.18 -22.47
C VAL A 29 0.15 -14.46 -21.12
N GLY A 30 0.61 -15.15 -20.07
CA GLY A 30 0.72 -14.57 -18.75
C GLY A 30 1.63 -13.35 -18.71
N PHE A 31 2.80 -13.41 -19.33
CA PHE A 31 3.74 -12.29 -19.36
C PHE A 31 3.26 -11.12 -20.24
N ASN A 32 2.57 -11.42 -21.33
CA ASN A 32 2.14 -10.36 -22.24
C ASN A 32 0.79 -9.75 -21.86
N TRP A 33 -0.14 -10.55 -21.35
CA TRP A 33 -1.54 -10.11 -21.20
C TRP A 33 -2.12 -10.37 -19.81
N GLY A 34 -1.59 -11.32 -19.09
CA GLY A 34 -2.19 -11.78 -17.84
C GLY A 34 -1.71 -11.05 -16.59
N GLY A 35 -0.94 -9.99 -16.76
CA GLY A 35 -0.46 -9.28 -15.59
C GLY A 35 0.46 -10.13 -14.70
N TRP A 36 1.39 -10.78 -15.28
CA TRP A 36 2.50 -11.41 -14.54
C TRP A 36 3.40 -10.35 -13.92
N SER A 37 2.85 -9.20 -13.77
CA SER A 37 3.17 -8.27 -12.73
C SER A 37 2.71 -8.77 -11.35
N LEU A 38 2.44 -10.07 -11.19
CA LEU A 38 2.12 -10.64 -9.87
C LEU A 38 3.22 -10.33 -8.85
N GLY A 39 4.48 -10.41 -9.27
CA GLY A 39 5.61 -10.01 -8.43
C GLY A 39 5.56 -8.52 -8.10
N SER A 40 5.36 -7.66 -9.08
CA SER A 40 5.28 -6.22 -8.86
C SER A 40 4.02 -5.82 -8.08
N THR A 41 2.90 -6.53 -8.28
CA THR A 41 1.68 -6.29 -7.49
C THR A 41 1.89 -6.69 -6.03
N ALA A 42 2.53 -7.84 -5.78
CA ALA A 42 2.88 -8.28 -4.43
C ALA A 42 3.84 -7.29 -3.77
N ASP A 43 4.84 -6.80 -4.49
CA ASP A 43 5.78 -5.79 -3.99
C ASP A 43 5.07 -4.49 -3.66
N ARG A 44 4.14 -4.05 -4.49
CA ARG A 44 3.32 -2.86 -4.22
C ARG A 44 2.46 -3.04 -2.97
N MET A 45 1.79 -4.18 -2.83
CA MET A 45 0.99 -4.47 -1.65
C MET A 45 1.84 -4.49 -0.39
N ALA A 46 3.01 -5.13 -0.43
CA ALA A 46 3.93 -5.16 0.70
C ALA A 46 4.43 -3.75 1.05
N THR A 47 4.79 -2.95 0.04
CA THR A 47 5.24 -1.58 0.21
C THR A 47 4.12 -0.71 0.78
N ASP A 48 2.90 -0.84 0.26
CA ASP A 48 1.75 -0.07 0.73
C ASP A 48 1.40 -0.43 2.18
N GLN A 49 1.43 -1.72 2.54
CA GLN A 49 1.20 -2.15 3.92
C GLN A 49 2.29 -1.65 4.85
N SER A 50 3.55 -1.65 4.41
CA SER A 50 4.66 -1.10 5.18
C SER A 50 4.49 0.40 5.39
N LYS A 51 4.10 1.13 4.37
CA LYS A 51 3.82 2.57 4.48
C LYS A 51 2.65 2.84 5.42
N LEU A 52 1.58 2.04 5.35
CA LEU A 52 0.44 2.19 6.25
C LEU A 52 0.84 1.92 7.70
N ALA A 53 1.70 0.93 7.95
CA ALA A 53 2.22 0.65 9.28
C ALA A 53 3.05 1.82 9.82
N VAL A 54 3.91 2.39 8.99
CA VAL A 54 4.71 3.57 9.35
C VAL A 54 3.80 4.77 9.63
N VAL A 55 2.80 5.00 8.80
CA VAL A 55 1.81 6.05 8.98
C VAL A 55 1.06 5.86 10.30
N ALA A 56 0.66 4.63 10.63
CA ALA A 56 -0.04 4.32 11.86
C ALA A 56 0.80 4.64 13.11
N VAL A 57 2.12 4.45 13.04
CA VAL A 57 3.03 4.78 14.13
C VAL A 57 3.32 6.28 14.19
N LEU A 58 3.48 6.92 13.05
CA LEU A 58 3.86 8.34 12.98
C LEU A 58 2.68 9.30 13.14
N ALA A 59 1.47 8.86 12.84
CA ALA A 59 0.28 9.72 12.94
C ALA A 59 0.07 10.29 14.35
N PRO A 60 0.15 9.50 15.44
CA PRO A 60 0.07 10.06 16.80
C PRO A 60 1.17 11.06 17.11
N VAL A 61 2.39 10.79 16.64
CA VAL A 61 3.53 11.71 16.82
C VAL A 61 3.28 13.01 16.07
N CYS A 62 2.78 12.93 14.84
CA CYS A 62 2.38 14.09 14.05
C CYS A 62 1.32 14.93 14.78
N ALA A 63 0.28 14.29 15.28
CA ALA A 63 -0.80 14.97 15.99
C ALA A 63 -0.27 15.67 17.26
N ASP A 64 0.59 15.01 18.03
CA ASP A 64 1.18 15.59 19.23
C ASP A 64 2.07 16.79 18.91
N LYS A 65 2.91 16.69 17.88
CA LYS A 65 3.75 17.81 17.43
C LYS A 65 2.92 18.97 16.92
N PHE A 66 1.84 18.68 16.21
CA PHE A 66 0.94 19.72 15.73
C PHE A 66 0.25 20.43 16.89
N ARG A 67 -0.25 19.67 17.89
CA ARG A 67 -0.91 20.23 19.07
C ARG A 67 0.03 21.06 19.94
N ALA A 68 1.33 20.78 19.88
CA ALA A 68 2.33 21.56 20.62
C ALA A 68 2.61 22.92 19.98
N GLN A 69 2.14 23.16 18.77
CA GLN A 69 2.33 24.45 18.11
C GLN A 69 1.41 25.51 18.73
N PRO A 70 1.85 26.80 18.77
CA PRO A 70 0.95 27.88 19.12
C PRO A 70 -0.19 27.94 18.12
N ASP A 71 -1.39 28.26 18.60
CA ASP A 71 -2.60 28.35 17.78
C ASP A 71 -3.01 27.02 17.09
N ALA A 72 -2.64 25.88 17.67
CA ALA A 72 -2.98 24.56 17.11
C ALA A 72 -4.49 24.40 16.88
N ALA A 73 -5.31 24.85 17.82
CA ALA A 73 -6.77 24.77 17.67
C ALA A 73 -7.27 25.58 16.48
N ALA A 74 -6.77 26.81 16.32
CA ALA A 74 -7.13 27.66 15.18
C ALA A 74 -6.65 27.06 13.85
N LYS A 75 -5.45 26.49 13.85
CA LYS A 75 -4.90 25.80 12.66
C LYS A 75 -5.74 24.57 12.30
N THR A 76 -6.20 23.79 13.28
CA THR A 76 -7.07 22.63 13.05
C THR A 76 -8.39 23.06 12.42
N VAL A 77 -9.00 24.14 12.90
CA VAL A 77 -10.22 24.71 12.31
C VAL A 77 -9.96 25.18 10.88
N ALA A 78 -8.83 25.81 10.64
CA ALA A 78 -8.44 26.26 9.29
C ALA A 78 -8.28 25.06 8.35
N LEU A 79 -7.70 23.96 8.82
CA LEU A 79 -7.54 22.73 8.02
C LEU A 79 -8.89 22.10 7.65
N SER A 80 -9.92 22.26 8.51
CA SER A 80 -11.24 21.72 8.22
C SER A 80 -11.90 22.41 7.01
N LYS A 81 -11.47 23.62 6.69
CA LYS A 81 -11.98 24.41 5.56
C LYS A 81 -11.19 24.18 4.29
N VAL A 82 -10.04 23.48 4.37
CA VAL A 82 -9.17 23.21 3.23
C VAL A 82 -9.55 21.86 2.64
N TYR A 83 -9.53 21.77 1.32
CA TYR A 83 -9.77 20.51 0.63
C TYR A 83 -8.67 19.49 1.00
N PRO A 84 -9.03 18.18 1.09
CA PRO A 84 -8.07 17.15 1.51
C PRO A 84 -6.74 17.16 0.75
N TRP A 85 -6.81 17.40 -0.56
CA TRP A 85 -5.61 17.42 -1.40
C TRP A 85 -4.70 18.62 -1.19
N ASN A 86 -5.19 19.65 -0.52
CA ASN A 86 -4.41 20.84 -0.21
C ASN A 86 -3.90 20.88 1.24
N ARG A 87 -4.37 19.99 2.10
CA ARG A 87 -4.00 19.98 3.53
C ARG A 87 -2.52 19.83 3.78
N ALA A 88 -1.82 19.09 2.91
CA ALA A 88 -0.38 18.89 3.06
C ALA A 88 0.41 20.19 3.07
N LYS A 89 -0.08 21.24 2.42
CA LYS A 89 0.58 22.54 2.36
C LYS A 89 0.53 23.28 3.70
N ASP A 90 -0.50 23.01 4.49
CA ASP A 90 -0.71 23.68 5.78
C ASP A 90 -0.04 22.96 6.95
N PHE A 91 0.49 21.75 6.70
CA PHE A 91 1.28 21.03 7.69
C PHE A 91 2.76 21.35 7.54
N PRO A 92 3.51 21.45 8.66
CA PRO A 92 4.95 21.50 8.58
C PRO A 92 5.50 20.25 7.87
N LYS A 93 6.34 20.47 6.87
CA LYS A 93 6.88 19.35 6.08
C LYS A 93 7.63 18.34 6.95
N GLU A 94 8.31 18.81 7.98
CA GLU A 94 9.12 17.95 8.85
C GLU A 94 8.32 16.89 9.56
N ILE A 95 7.05 17.16 9.86
CA ILE A 95 6.23 16.23 10.64
C ILE A 95 5.34 15.34 9.78
N VAL A 96 5.22 15.63 8.49
CA VAL A 96 4.37 14.84 7.55
C VAL A 96 5.17 14.18 6.44
N THR A 97 6.48 14.31 6.42
CA THR A 97 7.35 13.63 5.47
C THR A 97 7.80 12.30 6.08
N LEU A 98 7.59 11.21 5.34
CA LEU A 98 8.03 9.89 5.78
C LEU A 98 9.57 9.77 5.69
N PRO A 99 10.19 8.96 6.54
CA PRO A 99 11.62 8.68 6.43
C PRO A 99 11.96 8.15 5.04
N GLY A 100 12.96 8.76 4.42
CA GLY A 100 13.38 8.38 3.07
C GLY A 100 12.64 9.08 1.94
N GLU A 101 11.61 9.87 2.24
CA GLU A 101 10.87 10.65 1.24
C GLU A 101 11.25 12.14 1.36
N THR A 102 11.11 12.84 0.26
CA THR A 102 11.39 14.29 0.20
C THR A 102 10.12 15.12 0.20
N GLU A 103 8.99 14.48 -0.08
CA GLU A 103 7.69 15.12 -0.20
C GLU A 103 6.78 14.72 0.96
N PRO A 104 5.86 15.60 1.38
CA PRO A 104 4.87 15.23 2.40
C PRO A 104 4.01 14.03 1.96
N SER A 105 3.75 13.12 2.88
CA SER A 105 2.88 11.97 2.63
C SER A 105 1.42 12.38 2.84
N SER A 106 0.61 12.26 1.81
CA SER A 106 -0.83 12.54 1.90
C SER A 106 -1.51 11.59 2.89
N ALA A 107 -1.08 10.33 2.95
CA ALA A 107 -1.62 9.36 3.89
C ALA A 107 -1.33 9.76 5.35
N LEU A 108 -0.12 10.25 5.63
CA LEU A 108 0.25 10.71 6.96
C LEU A 108 -0.51 11.99 7.33
N VAL A 109 -0.66 12.92 6.37
CA VAL A 109 -1.45 14.14 6.56
C VAL A 109 -2.89 13.80 6.95
N ASP A 110 -3.53 12.90 6.21
CA ASP A 110 -4.91 12.49 6.45
C ASP A 110 -5.06 11.78 7.80
N ALA A 111 -4.15 10.88 8.14
CA ALA A 111 -4.17 10.17 9.41
C ALA A 111 -3.91 11.12 10.58
N CYS A 112 -2.97 12.03 10.45
CA CYS A 112 -2.67 13.05 11.44
C CYS A 112 -3.88 13.97 11.68
N TYR A 113 -4.48 14.44 10.60
CA TYR A 113 -5.67 15.30 10.68
C TYR A 113 -6.84 14.56 11.36
N ALA A 114 -7.06 13.30 11.03
CA ALA A 114 -8.10 12.49 11.67
C ALA A 114 -7.91 12.41 13.20
N LEU A 115 -6.66 12.27 13.65
CA LEU A 115 -6.33 12.25 15.07
C LEU A 115 -6.51 13.62 15.73
N LEU A 116 -6.29 14.71 14.99
CA LEU A 116 -6.52 16.06 15.48
C LEU A 116 -8.00 16.35 15.76
N LEU A 117 -8.89 15.68 15.04
CA LEU A 117 -10.34 15.81 15.23
C LEU A 117 -10.82 15.05 16.46
N VAL A 118 -10.03 14.10 16.98
CA VAL A 118 -10.38 13.29 18.15
C VAL A 118 -9.73 13.91 19.38
N PRO A 119 -10.46 14.06 20.50
CA PRO A 119 -9.85 14.52 21.75
C PRO A 119 -8.69 13.60 22.16
N LYS A 120 -7.61 14.18 22.68
CA LYS A 120 -6.43 13.44 23.09
C LYS A 120 -6.74 12.31 24.07
N SER A 121 -7.70 12.54 24.96
CA SER A 121 -8.15 11.53 25.94
C SER A 121 -8.79 10.32 25.27
N ALA A 122 -9.51 10.49 24.16
CA ALA A 122 -10.11 9.41 23.40
C ALA A 122 -9.07 8.69 22.52
N ALA A 123 -8.05 9.41 22.06
CA ALA A 123 -6.99 8.83 21.23
C ALA A 123 -6.06 7.89 22.02
N LEU A 124 -6.04 7.99 23.33
CA LEU A 124 -5.23 7.13 24.21
C LEU A 124 -5.91 5.81 24.54
N ASN A 125 -7.15 5.64 24.19
CA ASN A 125 -7.91 4.42 24.34
C ASN A 125 -7.97 3.66 23.00
#